data_54aeb88287424a9905be04e38efbaf62
#
_entry.id   54aeb88287424a9905be04e38efbaf62
#
_cell.length_a   1.000
_cell.length_b   1.000
_cell.length_c   1.000
_cell.angle_alpha   90.00
_cell.angle_beta   90.00
_cell.angle_gamma   90.00
#
_symmetry.space_group_name_H-M   'P 1'
#
loop_
_entity.id
_entity.type
_entity.pdbx_description
1 polymer ?
#
loop_
_entity_poly.entity_id
_entity_poly.type
_entity_poly.pdbx_seq_one_letter_code
_entity_poly.pdbx_strand_id
1 'polypeptide(L)'
;YGRKRHSMIQSGWLQKKRKVCFMLLGHVHLMDLSGPAQVFYEASNIGSSAYELIYCSNSREVISEQGLTFAGMLLPDEVELTAGDFIFIPGIDFKSFSEGKLRADVRLIAPWLKTHLQRGIQIASVCSGALVLAEAGLLNGRKCTSHWKCIDYIKSNYPNATVLTDRLYVQDDNIFTSAGMTSGIDMSLSIIENQQGPVLAAKVAREIVVYLRRNNYDSQQTIYLDYRTHFNPAIHKVQDYIISNPGKNPGLEELAAISSTSVRSLTRLFKKCTGHTIIEFKNAVKVELAGRLVHNSDFTLEKIASLCGFESARHFRRIWTQHMGTTLSSYRNS
;
A
#
# COMPACT_ATOMS: atom_id res chain seq x y z
N TYR A 1 9.95 63.78 -18.51
CA TYR A 1 10.67 62.51 -18.31
C TYR A 1 9.68 61.40 -18.03
N GLY A 2 9.29 60.67 -19.10
CA GLY A 2 8.34 59.59 -19.03
C GLY A 2 8.93 58.30 -18.51
N ARG A 3 8.40 57.74 -17.46
CA ARG A 3 8.68 56.34 -17.06
C ARG A 3 7.64 55.42 -17.70
N LYS A 4 8.06 54.69 -18.72
CA LYS A 4 7.33 53.52 -19.26
C LYS A 4 7.27 52.45 -18.17
N ARG A 5 6.07 52.16 -17.63
CA ARG A 5 5.82 50.98 -16.84
C ARG A 5 5.72 49.79 -17.78
N HIS A 6 6.74 48.91 -17.74
CA HIS A 6 6.63 47.60 -18.34
C HIS A 6 5.69 46.77 -17.48
N SER A 7 4.50 46.54 -17.99
CA SER A 7 3.59 45.51 -17.47
C SER A 7 4.17 44.16 -17.90
N MET A 8 4.86 43.49 -16.98
CA MET A 8 5.10 42.06 -17.13
C MET A 8 3.76 41.36 -17.00
N ILE A 9 3.19 40.99 -18.14
CA ILE A 9 2.10 40.01 -18.21
C ILE A 9 2.75 38.69 -17.86
N GLN A 10 2.61 38.26 -16.61
CA GLN A 10 2.82 36.88 -16.23
C GLN A 10 1.75 36.06 -16.93
N SER A 11 2.03 35.51 -18.10
CA SER A 11 1.28 34.41 -18.70
C SER A 11 1.49 33.19 -17.81
N GLY A 12 0.65 33.07 -16.75
CA GLY A 12 0.51 31.86 -16.00
C GLY A 12 0.02 30.78 -16.95
N TRP A 13 0.90 29.90 -17.39
CA TRP A 13 0.53 28.66 -18.04
C TRP A 13 -0.34 27.88 -17.04
N LEU A 14 -1.66 27.86 -17.27
CA LEU A 14 -2.58 26.97 -16.55
C LEU A 14 -2.11 25.54 -16.85
N GLN A 15 -1.35 24.98 -15.94
CA GLN A 15 -0.91 23.60 -16.03
C GLN A 15 -2.18 22.74 -16.06
N LYS A 16 -2.39 22.00 -17.16
CA LYS A 16 -3.58 21.16 -17.34
C LYS A 16 -3.68 20.21 -16.15
N LYS A 17 -4.82 20.24 -15.45
CA LYS A 17 -5.09 19.30 -14.36
C LYS A 17 -5.05 17.88 -14.87
N ARG A 18 -4.40 16.98 -14.14
CA ARG A 18 -4.47 15.54 -14.40
C ARG A 18 -5.79 15.00 -13.88
N LYS A 19 -6.44 14.19 -14.69
CA LYS A 19 -7.68 13.53 -14.29
C LYS A 19 -7.37 12.24 -13.55
N VAL A 20 -8.09 12.00 -12.45
CA VAL A 20 -8.06 10.76 -11.67
C VAL A 20 -9.47 10.19 -11.70
N CYS A 21 -9.68 9.22 -12.58
CA CYS A 21 -10.96 8.58 -12.78
C CYS A 21 -11.07 7.32 -11.90
N PHE A 22 -12.01 7.31 -10.98
CA PHE A 22 -12.35 6.14 -10.18
C PHE A 22 -13.44 5.34 -10.89
N MET A 23 -13.07 4.16 -11.40
CA MET A 23 -13.99 3.20 -12.00
C MET A 23 -14.57 2.30 -10.91
N LEU A 24 -15.85 2.49 -10.60
CA LEU A 24 -16.56 1.75 -9.56
C LEU A 24 -17.34 0.59 -10.17
N LEU A 25 -17.22 -0.57 -9.54
CA LEU A 25 -18.07 -1.73 -9.81
C LEU A 25 -18.99 -1.98 -8.60
N GLY A 26 -20.05 -2.74 -8.79
CA GLY A 26 -20.90 -3.19 -7.69
C GLY A 26 -20.07 -3.85 -6.58
N HIS A 27 -20.52 -3.74 -5.33
CA HIS A 27 -19.82 -4.24 -4.15
C HIS A 27 -18.44 -3.62 -3.91
N VAL A 28 -18.24 -2.36 -4.35
CA VAL A 28 -17.00 -1.60 -4.08
C VAL A 28 -16.82 -1.37 -2.58
N HIS A 29 -15.57 -1.48 -2.12
CA HIS A 29 -15.20 -1.19 -0.72
C HIS A 29 -14.97 0.32 -0.51
N LEU A 30 -15.68 0.92 0.47
CA LEU A 30 -15.63 2.37 0.72
C LEU A 30 -14.21 2.90 0.97
N MET A 31 -13.42 2.22 1.81
CA MET A 31 -12.07 2.66 2.16
C MET A 31 -11.10 2.60 0.97
N ASP A 32 -11.29 1.65 0.07
CA ASP A 32 -10.44 1.49 -1.11
C ASP A 32 -10.69 2.58 -2.15
N LEU A 33 -11.89 3.18 -2.14
CA LEU A 33 -12.25 4.35 -2.91
C LEU A 33 -11.84 5.64 -2.20
N SER A 34 -12.33 5.83 -0.96
CA SER A 34 -12.23 7.11 -0.25
C SER A 34 -10.80 7.49 0.12
N GLY A 35 -9.95 6.50 0.46
CA GLY A 35 -8.55 6.74 0.79
C GLY A 35 -7.78 7.45 -0.32
N PRO A 36 -7.64 6.85 -1.50
CA PRO A 36 -6.99 7.47 -2.66
C PRO A 36 -7.69 8.77 -3.12
N ALA A 37 -9.03 8.79 -3.15
CA ALA A 37 -9.78 9.97 -3.56
C ALA A 37 -9.47 11.18 -2.65
N GLN A 38 -9.41 10.98 -1.32
CA GLN A 38 -9.06 12.03 -0.38
C GLN A 38 -7.62 12.52 -0.59
N VAL A 39 -6.67 11.62 -0.85
CA VAL A 39 -5.26 11.99 -1.12
C VAL A 39 -5.16 12.94 -2.32
N PHE A 40 -5.79 12.62 -3.45
CA PHE A 40 -5.76 13.47 -4.63
C PHE A 40 -6.58 14.75 -4.48
N TYR A 41 -7.68 14.71 -3.71
CA TYR A 41 -8.46 15.89 -3.36
C TYR A 41 -7.61 16.90 -2.58
N GLU A 42 -6.91 16.46 -1.53
CA GLU A 42 -6.05 17.34 -0.73
C GLU A 42 -4.84 17.83 -1.53
N ALA A 43 -4.29 17.02 -2.40
CA ALA A 43 -3.23 17.46 -3.30
C ALA A 43 -3.68 18.62 -4.21
N SER A 44 -4.94 18.61 -4.63
CA SER A 44 -5.52 19.69 -5.45
C SER A 44 -5.79 20.96 -4.65
N ASN A 45 -6.14 20.83 -3.36
CA ASN A 45 -6.40 21.98 -2.48
C ASN A 45 -5.11 22.67 -2.02
N ILE A 46 -4.06 21.88 -1.73
CA ILE A 46 -2.78 22.39 -1.20
C ILE A 46 -1.84 22.84 -2.32
N GLY A 47 -1.86 22.12 -3.45
CA GLY A 47 -1.06 22.45 -4.62
C GLY A 47 -1.76 23.44 -5.55
N SER A 48 -1.02 24.00 -6.50
CA SER A 48 -1.59 24.83 -7.55
C SER A 48 -2.35 23.96 -8.57
N SER A 49 -3.50 23.41 -8.19
CA SER A 49 -4.48 22.73 -9.05
C SER A 49 -4.01 21.45 -9.78
N ALA A 50 -3.48 20.47 -9.04
CA ALA A 50 -2.86 19.31 -9.69
C ALA A 50 -3.84 18.29 -10.29
N TYR A 51 -5.01 18.03 -9.66
CA TYR A 51 -5.87 16.90 -10.03
C TYR A 51 -7.34 17.26 -10.14
N GLU A 52 -8.06 16.56 -11.02
CA GLU A 52 -9.51 16.57 -11.17
C GLU A 52 -10.03 15.16 -10.91
N LEU A 53 -10.95 15.00 -9.97
CA LEU A 53 -11.52 13.70 -9.63
C LEU A 53 -12.76 13.44 -10.49
N ILE A 54 -12.82 12.24 -11.09
CA ILE A 54 -13.93 11.75 -11.90
C ILE A 54 -14.37 10.41 -11.33
N TYR A 55 -15.68 10.18 -11.27
CA TYR A 55 -16.26 8.92 -10.83
C TYR A 55 -17.09 8.31 -11.95
N CYS A 56 -16.78 7.10 -12.36
CA CYS A 56 -17.47 6.41 -13.44
C CYS A 56 -17.80 4.96 -13.09
N SER A 57 -18.78 4.42 -13.77
CA SER A 57 -19.21 3.03 -13.64
C SER A 57 -20.00 2.59 -14.87
N ASN A 58 -20.24 1.29 -15.02
CA ASN A 58 -21.19 0.75 -16.01
C ASN A 58 -22.65 1.14 -15.74
N SER A 59 -22.96 1.72 -14.58
CA SER A 59 -24.29 2.14 -14.16
C SER A 59 -24.23 3.54 -13.56
N ARG A 60 -25.34 4.29 -13.66
CA ARG A 60 -25.49 5.61 -13.02
C ARG A 60 -25.51 5.54 -11.50
N GLU A 61 -25.75 4.35 -10.96
CA GLU A 61 -25.76 4.09 -9.52
C GLU A 61 -24.95 2.83 -9.22
N VAL A 62 -24.20 2.87 -8.11
CA VAL A 62 -23.38 1.75 -7.62
C VAL A 62 -23.64 1.58 -6.12
N ILE A 63 -23.93 0.37 -5.70
CA ILE A 63 -24.07 0.03 -4.29
C ILE A 63 -22.71 -0.53 -3.80
N SER A 64 -22.18 0.06 -2.74
CA SER A 64 -20.98 -0.43 -2.08
C SER A 64 -21.28 -1.70 -1.27
N GLU A 65 -20.23 -2.45 -0.93
CA GLU A 65 -20.35 -3.63 -0.05
C GLU A 65 -20.92 -3.28 1.33
N GLN A 66 -20.70 -2.05 1.79
CA GLN A 66 -21.22 -1.53 3.06
C GLN A 66 -22.65 -0.96 2.94
N GLY A 67 -23.31 -1.08 1.78
CA GLY A 67 -24.69 -0.68 1.56
C GLY A 67 -24.91 0.80 1.23
N LEU A 68 -23.85 1.60 1.04
CA LEU A 68 -23.98 2.98 0.58
C LEU A 68 -24.18 3.00 -0.93
N THR A 69 -25.17 3.75 -1.40
CA THR A 69 -25.41 3.97 -2.83
C THR A 69 -24.69 5.23 -3.30
N PHE A 70 -23.84 5.09 -4.29
CA PHE A 70 -23.29 6.19 -5.07
C PHE A 70 -24.18 6.44 -6.29
N ALA A 71 -24.55 7.69 -6.53
CA ALA A 71 -25.39 8.10 -7.66
C ALA A 71 -24.69 9.17 -8.51
N GLY A 72 -25.14 9.32 -9.75
CA GLY A 72 -24.58 10.33 -10.67
C GLY A 72 -23.24 9.94 -11.27
N MET A 73 -22.94 8.64 -11.35
CA MET A 73 -21.74 8.13 -12.01
C MET A 73 -21.75 8.46 -13.50
N LEU A 74 -20.60 8.86 -14.04
CA LEU A 74 -20.42 8.93 -15.49
C LEU A 74 -20.35 7.50 -16.08
N LEU A 75 -20.83 7.35 -17.30
CA LEU A 75 -20.59 6.12 -18.06
C LEU A 75 -19.20 6.15 -18.70
N PRO A 76 -18.59 4.99 -19.02
CA PRO A 76 -17.24 4.94 -19.60
C PRO A 76 -17.06 5.75 -20.88
N ASP A 77 -18.09 5.85 -21.72
CA ASP A 77 -18.11 6.62 -22.95
C ASP A 77 -18.20 8.15 -22.76
N GLU A 78 -18.59 8.59 -21.57
CA GLU A 78 -18.62 10.01 -21.18
C GLU A 78 -17.29 10.48 -20.55
N VAL A 79 -16.35 9.57 -20.34
CA VAL A 79 -15.07 9.87 -19.69
C VAL A 79 -13.98 10.12 -20.70
N GLU A 80 -13.49 11.36 -20.74
CA GLU A 80 -12.37 11.75 -21.59
C GLU A 80 -11.07 11.81 -20.77
N LEU A 81 -10.12 10.92 -21.09
CA LEU A 81 -8.79 10.85 -20.49
C LEU A 81 -7.70 11.02 -21.54
N THR A 82 -6.56 11.56 -21.09
CA THR A 82 -5.37 11.79 -21.90
C THR A 82 -4.14 11.16 -21.26
N ALA A 83 -3.08 10.94 -22.03
CA ALA A 83 -1.84 10.36 -21.50
C ALA A 83 -1.36 11.09 -20.22
N GLY A 84 -1.02 10.31 -19.19
CA GLY A 84 -0.64 10.80 -17.87
C GLY A 84 -1.80 10.97 -16.88
N ASP A 85 -3.07 10.83 -17.33
CA ASP A 85 -4.21 10.69 -16.43
C ASP A 85 -4.25 9.29 -15.80
N PHE A 86 -5.09 9.12 -14.77
CA PHE A 86 -5.20 7.87 -14.03
C PHE A 86 -6.61 7.28 -14.09
N ILE A 87 -6.65 5.94 -14.09
CA ILE A 87 -7.84 5.16 -13.76
C ILE A 87 -7.54 4.38 -12.48
N PHE A 88 -8.33 4.60 -11.43
CA PHE A 88 -8.27 3.84 -10.19
C PHE A 88 -9.41 2.81 -10.14
N ILE A 89 -9.06 1.57 -9.82
CA ILE A 89 -9.99 0.46 -9.58
C ILE A 89 -9.97 0.15 -8.09
N PRO A 90 -10.94 0.62 -7.30
CA PRO A 90 -11.05 0.26 -5.88
C PRO A 90 -11.33 -1.23 -5.69
N GLY A 91 -11.10 -1.74 -4.48
CA GLY A 91 -11.43 -3.11 -4.13
C GLY A 91 -12.94 -3.38 -4.20
N ILE A 92 -13.25 -4.62 -4.52
CA ILE A 92 -14.61 -5.16 -4.61
C ILE A 92 -14.74 -6.38 -3.70
N ASP A 93 -15.96 -6.83 -3.41
CA ASP A 93 -16.14 -8.04 -2.59
C ASP A 93 -15.50 -9.27 -3.25
N PHE A 94 -14.51 -9.84 -2.56
CA PHE A 94 -13.76 -11.00 -3.04
C PHE A 94 -14.64 -12.23 -3.24
N LYS A 95 -15.61 -12.45 -2.36
CA LYS A 95 -16.52 -13.60 -2.44
C LYS A 95 -17.39 -13.50 -3.69
N SER A 96 -18.05 -12.37 -3.91
CA SER A 96 -18.88 -12.12 -5.09
C SER A 96 -18.07 -12.25 -6.38
N PHE A 97 -16.82 -11.80 -6.39
CA PHE A 97 -15.93 -11.97 -7.55
C PHE A 97 -15.57 -13.44 -7.78
N SER A 98 -15.15 -14.17 -6.75
CA SER A 98 -14.74 -15.58 -6.85
C SER A 98 -15.88 -16.51 -7.25
N GLU A 99 -17.11 -16.18 -6.83
CA GLU A 99 -18.36 -16.85 -7.25
C GLU A 99 -18.79 -16.47 -8.69
N GLY A 100 -18.07 -15.58 -9.35
CA GLY A 100 -18.31 -15.19 -10.74
C GLY A 100 -19.37 -14.10 -10.94
N LYS A 101 -20.01 -13.57 -9.88
CA LYS A 101 -21.09 -12.59 -9.95
C LYS A 101 -20.67 -11.26 -10.61
N LEU A 102 -19.42 -10.85 -10.41
CA LEU A 102 -18.88 -9.58 -10.91
C LEU A 102 -18.09 -9.72 -12.25
N ARG A 103 -17.92 -10.94 -12.77
CA ARG A 103 -17.12 -11.16 -13.99
C ARG A 103 -17.75 -10.55 -15.23
N ALA A 104 -19.07 -10.50 -15.31
CA ALA A 104 -19.76 -9.87 -16.42
C ALA A 104 -19.44 -8.37 -16.48
N ASP A 105 -19.49 -7.68 -15.34
CA ASP A 105 -19.16 -6.25 -15.24
C ASP A 105 -17.70 -5.98 -15.62
N VAL A 106 -16.78 -6.84 -15.18
CA VAL A 106 -15.37 -6.73 -15.54
C VAL A 106 -15.18 -6.89 -17.05
N ARG A 107 -15.87 -7.84 -17.69
CA ARG A 107 -15.78 -8.05 -19.14
C ARG A 107 -16.30 -6.85 -19.93
N LEU A 108 -17.29 -6.13 -19.42
CA LEU A 108 -17.79 -4.90 -20.05
C LEU A 108 -16.76 -3.78 -20.05
N ILE A 109 -16.01 -3.60 -18.95
CA ILE A 109 -15.01 -2.53 -18.84
C ILE A 109 -13.62 -2.92 -19.37
N ALA A 110 -13.32 -4.21 -19.52
CA ALA A 110 -11.99 -4.68 -19.92
C ALA A 110 -11.49 -4.07 -21.26
N PRO A 111 -12.30 -3.96 -22.34
CA PRO A 111 -11.87 -3.31 -23.57
C PRO A 111 -11.54 -1.83 -23.37
N TRP A 112 -12.35 -1.12 -22.57
CA TRP A 112 -12.15 0.28 -22.23
C TRP A 112 -10.82 0.48 -21.46
N LEU A 113 -10.54 -0.34 -20.46
CA LEU A 113 -9.29 -0.32 -19.71
C LEU A 113 -8.07 -0.57 -20.63
N LYS A 114 -8.15 -1.59 -21.51
CA LYS A 114 -7.06 -1.91 -22.46
C LYS A 114 -6.77 -0.76 -23.40
N THR A 115 -7.80 -0.16 -23.96
CA THR A 115 -7.67 1.00 -24.87
C THR A 115 -7.00 2.18 -24.17
N HIS A 116 -7.40 2.46 -22.92
CA HIS A 116 -6.82 3.57 -22.16
C HIS A 116 -5.36 3.30 -21.77
N LEU A 117 -5.02 2.08 -21.38
CA LEU A 117 -3.62 1.70 -21.10
C LEU A 117 -2.74 1.91 -22.34
N GLN A 118 -3.22 1.49 -23.54
CA GLN A 118 -2.49 1.69 -24.80
C GLN A 118 -2.31 3.16 -25.17
N ARG A 119 -3.20 4.04 -24.71
CA ARG A 119 -3.10 5.50 -24.89
C ARG A 119 -2.19 6.19 -23.86
N GLY A 120 -1.52 5.44 -22.99
CA GLY A 120 -0.61 5.96 -21.98
C GLY A 120 -1.29 6.49 -20.71
N ILE A 121 -2.57 6.10 -20.49
CA ILE A 121 -3.24 6.33 -19.20
C ILE A 121 -2.68 5.31 -18.18
N GLN A 122 -2.45 5.76 -16.98
CA GLN A 122 -1.96 4.92 -15.89
C GLN A 122 -3.14 4.26 -15.17
N ILE A 123 -3.03 2.95 -14.90
CA ILE A 123 -4.11 2.21 -14.23
C ILE A 123 -3.62 1.75 -12.86
N ALA A 124 -4.35 2.13 -11.83
CA ALA A 124 -4.07 1.78 -10.44
C ALA A 124 -5.19 0.92 -9.86
N SER A 125 -4.85 -0.12 -9.13
CA SER A 125 -5.81 -0.93 -8.37
C SER A 125 -5.51 -0.92 -6.89
N VAL A 126 -6.55 -0.94 -6.08
CA VAL A 126 -6.47 -1.00 -4.62
C VAL A 126 -7.09 -2.30 -4.15
N CYS A 127 -6.43 -3.01 -3.22
CA CYS A 127 -6.97 -4.20 -2.59
C CYS A 127 -7.32 -5.32 -3.60
N SER A 128 -8.55 -5.82 -3.55
CA SER A 128 -9.12 -6.78 -4.49
C SER A 128 -9.39 -6.21 -5.89
N GLY A 129 -9.21 -4.89 -6.11
CA GLY A 129 -9.27 -4.29 -7.45
C GLY A 129 -8.27 -4.88 -8.44
N ALA A 130 -7.17 -5.48 -7.96
CA ALA A 130 -6.23 -6.23 -8.79
C ALA A 130 -6.87 -7.46 -9.48
N LEU A 131 -7.94 -8.04 -8.92
CA LEU A 131 -8.70 -9.11 -9.56
C LEU A 131 -9.38 -8.63 -10.84
N VAL A 132 -9.85 -7.39 -10.86
CA VAL A 132 -10.44 -6.76 -12.05
C VAL A 132 -9.38 -6.64 -13.14
N LEU A 133 -8.17 -6.19 -12.79
CA LEU A 133 -7.06 -6.09 -13.75
C LEU A 133 -6.60 -7.47 -14.25
N ALA A 134 -6.57 -8.47 -13.37
CA ALA A 134 -6.21 -9.84 -13.72
C ALA A 134 -7.23 -10.46 -14.69
N GLU A 135 -8.55 -10.37 -14.40
CA GLU A 135 -9.63 -10.86 -15.28
C GLU A 135 -9.65 -10.12 -16.62
N ALA A 136 -9.33 -8.82 -16.63
CA ALA A 136 -9.17 -8.05 -17.87
C ALA A 136 -7.89 -8.42 -18.65
N GLY A 137 -7.01 -9.28 -18.10
CA GLY A 137 -5.74 -9.70 -18.72
C GLY A 137 -4.65 -8.63 -18.70
N LEU A 138 -4.80 -7.57 -17.90
CA LEU A 138 -3.85 -6.46 -17.81
C LEU A 138 -2.62 -6.79 -16.95
N LEU A 139 -2.68 -7.86 -16.15
CA LEU A 139 -1.56 -8.30 -15.32
C LEU A 139 -0.70 -9.40 -15.98
N ASN A 140 -1.02 -9.81 -17.21
CA ASN A 140 -0.24 -10.83 -17.93
C ASN A 140 1.18 -10.31 -18.21
N GLY A 141 2.20 -11.08 -17.76
CA GLY A 141 3.62 -10.75 -17.88
C GLY A 141 4.08 -9.62 -16.97
N ARG A 142 3.25 -9.17 -16.01
CA ARG A 142 3.54 -8.03 -15.14
C ARG A 142 3.70 -8.44 -13.68
N LYS A 143 4.53 -7.69 -12.95
CA LYS A 143 4.60 -7.75 -11.49
C LYS A 143 3.39 -7.01 -10.89
N CYS A 144 2.80 -7.62 -9.86
CA CYS A 144 1.65 -7.02 -9.17
C CYS A 144 1.61 -7.45 -7.71
N THR A 145 0.77 -6.78 -6.94
CA THR A 145 0.32 -7.23 -5.61
C THR A 145 -1.19 -7.06 -5.49
N SER A 146 -1.75 -7.56 -4.41
CA SER A 146 -3.17 -7.44 -4.07
C SER A 146 -3.34 -7.61 -2.57
N HIS A 147 -4.55 -7.49 -2.07
CA HIS A 147 -4.87 -7.87 -0.69
C HIS A 147 -4.46 -9.32 -0.42
N TRP A 148 -3.88 -9.60 0.75
CA TRP A 148 -3.34 -10.92 1.09
C TRP A 148 -4.34 -12.07 0.87
N LYS A 149 -5.64 -11.85 1.10
CA LYS A 149 -6.70 -12.86 0.84
C LYS A 149 -6.87 -13.20 -0.64
N CYS A 150 -6.45 -12.33 -1.54
CA CYS A 150 -6.61 -12.51 -2.99
C CYS A 150 -5.36 -13.12 -3.64
N ILE A 151 -4.22 -13.13 -2.96
CA ILE A 151 -2.91 -13.55 -3.51
C ILE A 151 -2.96 -14.95 -4.10
N ASP A 152 -3.39 -15.95 -3.31
CA ASP A 152 -3.42 -17.34 -3.76
C ASP A 152 -4.43 -17.56 -4.89
N TYR A 153 -5.54 -16.83 -4.85
CA TYR A 153 -6.51 -16.87 -5.93
C TYR A 153 -5.94 -16.33 -7.24
N ILE A 154 -5.23 -15.19 -7.19
CA ILE A 154 -4.58 -14.61 -8.40
C ILE A 154 -3.52 -15.57 -8.94
N LYS A 155 -2.64 -16.11 -8.09
CA LYS A 155 -1.61 -17.07 -8.50
C LYS A 155 -2.19 -18.31 -9.18
N SER A 156 -3.30 -18.83 -8.67
CA SER A 156 -3.93 -20.05 -9.18
C SER A 156 -4.72 -19.83 -10.47
N ASN A 157 -5.40 -18.69 -10.60
CA ASN A 157 -6.31 -18.44 -11.71
C ASN A 157 -5.71 -17.59 -12.83
N TYR A 158 -4.64 -16.83 -12.54
CA TYR A 158 -3.96 -15.94 -13.49
C TYR A 158 -2.44 -16.18 -13.46
N PRO A 159 -1.98 -17.37 -13.90
CA PRO A 159 -0.59 -17.79 -13.74
C PRO A 159 0.42 -16.95 -14.53
N ASN A 160 -0.04 -16.15 -15.48
CA ASN A 160 0.81 -15.22 -16.23
C ASN A 160 1.12 -13.93 -15.47
N ALA A 161 0.52 -13.70 -14.29
CA ALA A 161 0.83 -12.58 -13.42
C ALA A 161 1.92 -12.95 -12.41
N THR A 162 2.93 -12.09 -12.21
CA THR A 162 3.96 -12.28 -11.20
C THR A 162 3.55 -11.59 -9.91
N VAL A 163 2.96 -12.35 -8.97
CA VAL A 163 2.40 -11.81 -7.73
C VAL A 163 3.46 -11.71 -6.63
N LEU A 164 3.76 -10.49 -6.20
CA LEU A 164 4.65 -10.18 -5.08
C LEU A 164 3.82 -10.11 -3.78
N THR A 165 4.07 -11.04 -2.86
CA THR A 165 3.24 -11.26 -1.66
C THR A 165 3.56 -10.32 -0.50
N ASP A 166 4.76 -9.78 -0.48
CA ASP A 166 5.36 -9.01 0.61
C ASP A 166 5.50 -7.52 0.27
N ARG A 167 4.70 -7.03 -0.69
CA ARG A 167 4.71 -5.62 -1.10
C ARG A 167 3.40 -4.94 -0.70
N LEU A 168 3.50 -3.70 -0.21
CA LEU A 168 2.33 -2.85 0.01
C LEU A 168 1.75 -2.35 -1.29
N TYR A 169 2.60 -1.98 -2.23
CA TYR A 169 2.21 -1.64 -3.59
C TYR A 169 3.34 -1.94 -4.58
N VAL A 170 2.97 -2.14 -5.82
CA VAL A 170 3.88 -2.45 -6.93
C VAL A 170 3.53 -1.52 -8.09
N GLN A 171 4.54 -0.95 -8.71
CA GLN A 171 4.45 -0.29 -10.00
C GLN A 171 5.19 -1.14 -11.03
N ASP A 172 4.51 -1.47 -12.12
CA ASP A 172 5.09 -2.13 -13.29
C ASP A 172 4.62 -1.35 -14.52
N ASP A 173 5.52 -0.51 -15.06
CA ASP A 173 5.25 0.44 -16.13
C ASP A 173 4.06 1.36 -15.77
N ASN A 174 2.99 1.36 -16.56
CA ASN A 174 1.78 2.16 -16.35
C ASN A 174 0.72 1.46 -15.47
N ILE A 175 1.06 0.33 -14.83
CA ILE A 175 0.14 -0.37 -13.93
C ILE A 175 0.66 -0.29 -12.50
N PHE A 176 -0.25 0.10 -11.61
CA PHE A 176 -0.03 0.18 -10.17
C PHE A 176 -1.00 -0.76 -9.46
N THR A 177 -0.52 -1.50 -8.48
CA THR A 177 -1.36 -2.38 -7.67
C THR A 177 -1.00 -2.22 -6.20
N SER A 178 -1.98 -2.19 -5.29
CA SER A 178 -1.72 -2.09 -3.86
C SER A 178 -2.48 -3.14 -3.06
N ALA A 179 -1.94 -3.45 -1.88
CA ALA A 179 -2.43 -4.50 -0.98
C ALA A 179 -3.80 -4.20 -0.35
N GLY A 180 -4.22 -2.96 -0.32
CA GLY A 180 -5.56 -2.60 0.13
C GLY A 180 -5.62 -1.48 1.15
N MET A 181 -6.80 -0.88 1.28
CA MET A 181 -7.17 0.20 2.20
C MET A 181 -6.06 1.24 2.39
N THR A 182 -5.33 1.16 3.49
CA THR A 182 -4.28 2.14 3.83
C THR A 182 -3.08 2.11 2.88
N SER A 183 -2.75 0.98 2.26
CA SER A 183 -1.69 0.94 1.25
C SER A 183 -2.08 1.60 -0.08
N GLY A 184 -3.38 1.75 -0.35
CA GLY A 184 -3.89 2.61 -1.42
C GLY A 184 -3.57 4.08 -1.18
N ILE A 185 -3.62 4.53 0.08
CA ILE A 185 -3.16 5.87 0.49
C ILE A 185 -1.65 6.01 0.27
N ASP A 186 -0.84 5.05 0.72
CA ASP A 186 0.61 5.08 0.53
C ASP A 186 1.00 5.11 -0.96
N MET A 187 0.36 4.29 -1.79
CA MET A 187 0.53 4.30 -3.25
C MET A 187 0.17 5.66 -3.86
N SER A 188 -0.95 6.24 -3.46
CA SER A 188 -1.39 7.56 -3.96
C SER A 188 -0.43 8.68 -3.56
N LEU A 189 0.08 8.67 -2.32
CA LEU A 189 1.11 9.61 -1.86
C LEU A 189 2.42 9.42 -2.65
N SER A 190 2.82 8.19 -2.97
CA SER A 190 3.99 7.91 -3.82
C SER A 190 3.81 8.44 -5.25
N ILE A 191 2.61 8.29 -5.82
CA ILE A 191 2.28 8.85 -7.14
C ILE A 191 2.42 10.39 -7.12
N ILE A 192 1.87 11.06 -6.09
CA ILE A 192 2.00 12.52 -5.94
C ILE A 192 3.47 12.92 -5.78
N GLU A 193 4.23 12.19 -4.97
CA GLU A 193 5.66 12.45 -4.77
C GLU A 193 6.45 12.39 -6.08
N ASN A 194 6.21 11.35 -6.89
CA ASN A 194 6.86 11.18 -8.18
C ASN A 194 6.46 12.24 -9.21
N GLN A 195 5.24 12.77 -9.14
CA GLN A 195 4.73 13.72 -10.12
C GLN A 195 4.90 15.18 -9.74
N GLN A 196 4.78 15.50 -8.45
CA GLN A 196 4.70 16.86 -7.92
C GLN A 196 5.78 17.15 -6.88
N GLY A 197 6.60 16.14 -6.57
CA GLY A 197 7.71 16.24 -5.63
C GLY A 197 7.34 15.95 -4.16
N PRO A 198 8.37 15.70 -3.33
CA PRO A 198 8.20 15.23 -1.96
C PRO A 198 7.54 16.27 -1.03
N VAL A 199 7.68 17.55 -1.33
CA VAL A 199 7.13 18.64 -0.49
C VAL A 199 5.60 18.61 -0.51
N LEU A 200 4.97 18.44 -1.69
CA LEU A 200 3.52 18.35 -1.78
C LEU A 200 3.02 17.06 -1.13
N ALA A 201 3.64 15.93 -1.42
CA ALA A 201 3.27 14.65 -0.82
C ALA A 201 3.34 14.69 0.72
N ALA A 202 4.37 15.34 1.30
CA ALA A 202 4.48 15.51 2.75
C ALA A 202 3.38 16.41 3.34
N LYS A 203 3.00 17.48 2.63
CA LYS A 203 1.88 18.36 3.06
C LYS A 203 0.55 17.61 3.04
N VAL A 204 0.28 16.84 1.98
CA VAL A 204 -0.93 16.01 1.87
C VAL A 204 -0.97 14.96 2.98
N ALA A 205 0.13 14.23 3.21
CA ALA A 205 0.21 13.22 4.27
C ALA A 205 -0.09 13.84 5.66
N ARG A 206 0.40 15.06 5.91
CA ARG A 206 0.10 15.79 7.15
C ARG A 206 -1.37 16.19 7.25
N GLU A 207 -1.98 16.64 6.15
CA GLU A 207 -3.39 17.05 6.12
C GLU A 207 -4.33 15.90 6.46
N ILE A 208 -4.07 14.72 5.88
CA ILE A 208 -4.86 13.50 6.16
C ILE A 208 -4.38 12.73 7.40
N VAL A 209 -3.48 13.34 8.20
CA VAL A 209 -2.96 12.80 9.47
C VAL A 209 -2.32 11.41 9.31
N VAL A 210 -1.64 11.15 8.20
CA VAL A 210 -0.84 9.93 8.01
C VAL A 210 0.48 10.10 8.75
N TYR A 211 0.55 9.53 9.96
CA TYR A 211 1.68 9.66 10.87
C TYR A 211 2.95 8.98 10.36
N LEU A 212 2.81 7.80 9.76
CA LEU A 212 3.92 7.02 9.21
C LEU A 212 3.64 6.69 7.73
N ARG A 213 4.47 7.21 6.83
CA ARG A 213 4.46 6.81 5.42
C ARG A 213 5.20 5.49 5.27
N ARG A 214 4.56 4.55 4.62
CA ARG A 214 5.14 3.25 4.29
C ARG A 214 5.56 3.25 2.83
N ASN A 215 6.59 2.48 2.52
CA ASN A 215 7.07 2.34 1.14
C ASN A 215 6.65 0.98 0.54
N ASN A 216 6.89 0.79 -0.74
CA ASN A 216 6.54 -0.42 -1.47
C ASN A 216 7.27 -1.69 -0.98
N TYR A 217 8.36 -1.56 -0.23
CA TYR A 217 9.11 -2.68 0.36
C TYR A 217 8.62 -3.08 1.76
N ASP A 218 7.72 -2.31 2.35
CA ASP A 218 7.12 -2.69 3.63
C ASP A 218 6.11 -3.83 3.41
N SER A 219 6.09 -4.81 4.32
CA SER A 219 5.21 -5.97 4.22
C SER A 219 3.75 -5.62 4.55
N GLN A 220 2.80 -6.32 3.91
CA GLN A 220 1.39 -6.28 4.28
C GLN A 220 1.13 -6.79 5.70
N GLN A 221 1.85 -7.84 6.09
CA GLN A 221 1.82 -8.43 7.42
C GLN A 221 3.00 -7.87 8.20
N THR A 222 2.76 -6.81 8.94
CA THR A 222 3.77 -6.21 9.81
C THR A 222 3.62 -6.70 11.23
N ILE A 223 4.72 -6.68 11.98
CA ILE A 223 4.70 -6.97 13.42
C ILE A 223 3.69 -6.13 14.20
N TYR A 224 3.34 -4.94 13.69
CA TYR A 224 2.32 -4.09 14.30
C TYR A 224 0.92 -4.69 14.16
N LEU A 225 0.60 -5.30 13.02
CA LEU A 225 -0.71 -5.92 12.80
C LEU A 225 -0.82 -7.27 13.51
N ASP A 226 0.24 -8.07 13.50
CA ASP A 226 0.23 -9.41 14.05
C ASP A 226 0.28 -9.43 15.58
N TYR A 227 1.00 -8.48 16.19
CA TYR A 227 1.30 -8.51 17.63
C TYR A 227 0.61 -7.39 18.43
N ARG A 228 -0.10 -6.43 17.80
CA ARG A 228 -0.81 -5.33 18.48
C ARG A 228 -2.33 -5.44 18.42
N THR A 229 -2.85 -6.63 18.47
CA THR A 229 -4.30 -6.90 18.48
C THR A 229 -4.97 -6.71 19.86
N HIS A 230 -4.27 -6.11 20.81
CA HIS A 230 -4.72 -5.92 22.20
C HIS A 230 -4.56 -4.46 22.66
N PHE A 231 -5.27 -4.10 23.74
CA PHE A 231 -5.22 -2.74 24.34
C PHE A 231 -4.46 -2.68 25.66
N ASN A 232 -3.55 -3.60 25.94
CA ASN A 232 -2.81 -3.64 27.21
C ASN A 232 -1.64 -2.63 27.22
N PRO A 233 -1.68 -1.56 28.05
CA PRO A 233 -0.67 -0.50 28.01
C PRO A 233 0.72 -0.98 28.44
N ALA A 234 0.82 -1.94 29.39
CA ALA A 234 2.10 -2.47 29.83
C ALA A 234 2.80 -3.27 28.73
N ILE A 235 2.03 -4.05 27.96
CA ILE A 235 2.58 -4.79 26.82
C ILE A 235 2.93 -3.84 25.68
N HIS A 236 2.12 -2.80 25.41
CA HIS A 236 2.47 -1.79 24.42
C HIS A 236 3.80 -1.10 24.73
N LYS A 237 4.07 -0.73 25.99
CA LYS A 237 5.37 -0.13 26.38
C LYS A 237 6.55 -1.05 26.05
N VAL A 238 6.42 -2.35 26.31
CA VAL A 238 7.45 -3.35 25.98
C VAL A 238 7.64 -3.48 24.47
N GLN A 239 6.55 -3.56 23.73
CA GLN A 239 6.58 -3.63 22.27
C GLN A 239 7.21 -2.37 21.67
N ASP A 240 6.82 -1.18 22.11
CA ASP A 240 7.38 0.10 21.67
C ASP A 240 8.89 0.18 21.94
N TYR A 241 9.33 -0.27 23.11
CA TYR A 241 10.75 -0.29 23.44
C TYR A 241 11.54 -1.21 22.51
N ILE A 242 11.06 -2.43 22.27
CA ILE A 242 11.71 -3.40 21.38
C ILE A 242 11.76 -2.86 19.94
N ILE A 243 10.64 -2.30 19.45
CA ILE A 243 10.54 -1.74 18.09
C ILE A 243 11.47 -0.53 17.89
N SER A 244 11.56 0.34 18.90
CA SER A 244 12.42 1.52 18.84
C SER A 244 13.91 1.19 19.00
N ASN A 245 14.24 -0.02 19.42
CA ASN A 245 15.62 -0.46 19.66
C ASN A 245 15.90 -1.84 19.06
N PRO A 246 15.68 -2.07 17.76
CA PRO A 246 15.72 -3.40 17.15
C PRO A 246 17.09 -4.04 17.20
N GLY A 247 18.17 -3.25 17.16
CA GLY A 247 19.56 -3.70 17.28
C GLY A 247 19.99 -4.04 18.70
N LYS A 248 19.23 -3.58 19.72
CA LYS A 248 19.46 -3.95 21.11
C LYS A 248 18.86 -5.33 21.40
N ASN A 249 19.39 -6.00 22.40
CA ASN A 249 18.87 -7.30 22.82
C ASN A 249 18.47 -7.23 24.31
N PRO A 250 17.42 -6.42 24.66
CA PRO A 250 17.05 -6.20 26.05
C PRO A 250 16.73 -7.52 26.76
N GLY A 251 17.20 -7.66 27.99
CA GLY A 251 16.88 -8.78 28.87
C GLY A 251 15.43 -8.75 29.36
N LEU A 252 14.94 -9.87 29.89
CA LEU A 252 13.57 -9.95 30.40
C LEU A 252 13.40 -9.06 31.65
N GLU A 253 14.43 -8.89 32.45
CA GLU A 253 14.45 -8.02 33.63
C GLU A 253 14.28 -6.55 33.25
N GLU A 254 14.98 -6.09 32.20
CA GLU A 254 14.86 -4.74 31.66
C GLU A 254 13.45 -4.49 31.13
N LEU A 255 12.90 -5.44 30.37
CA LEU A 255 11.54 -5.32 29.82
C LEU A 255 10.47 -5.37 30.92
N ALA A 256 10.69 -6.15 31.98
CA ALA A 256 9.80 -6.21 33.12
C ALA A 256 9.80 -4.88 33.90
N ALA A 257 10.96 -4.24 34.05
CA ALA A 257 11.07 -2.91 34.66
C ALA A 257 10.31 -1.86 33.84
N ILE A 258 10.44 -1.85 32.48
CA ILE A 258 9.73 -0.93 31.57
C ILE A 258 8.22 -1.04 31.74
N SER A 259 7.71 -2.26 31.91
CA SER A 259 6.27 -2.52 32.06
C SER A 259 5.79 -2.43 33.52
N SER A 260 6.69 -2.15 34.47
CA SER A 260 6.42 -2.13 35.91
C SER A 260 5.80 -3.45 36.41
N THR A 261 6.31 -4.59 35.91
CA THR A 261 5.83 -5.94 36.25
C THR A 261 7.01 -6.86 36.64
N SER A 262 6.72 -8.05 37.20
CA SER A 262 7.74 -9.09 37.33
C SER A 262 7.96 -9.83 36.01
N VAL A 263 9.14 -10.42 35.80
CA VAL A 263 9.47 -11.22 34.60
C VAL A 263 8.41 -12.30 34.33
N ARG A 264 7.99 -13.02 35.40
CA ARG A 264 6.96 -14.07 35.29
C ARG A 264 5.61 -13.50 34.87
N SER A 265 5.20 -12.36 35.39
CA SER A 265 3.95 -11.70 35.04
C SER A 265 4.02 -11.16 33.60
N LEU A 266 5.14 -10.52 33.22
CA LEU A 266 5.35 -10.02 31.87
C LEU A 266 5.25 -11.13 30.82
N THR A 267 6.01 -12.22 30.97
CA THR A 267 6.04 -13.31 29.98
C THR A 267 4.67 -13.97 29.80
N ARG A 268 3.94 -14.21 30.91
CA ARG A 268 2.58 -14.75 30.87
C ARG A 268 1.61 -13.78 30.21
N LEU A 269 1.67 -12.49 30.57
CA LEU A 269 0.77 -11.47 30.05
C LEU A 269 1.04 -11.21 28.56
N PHE A 270 2.31 -11.12 28.17
CA PHE A 270 2.72 -10.94 26.77
C PHE A 270 2.14 -12.07 25.90
N LYS A 271 2.37 -13.34 26.29
CA LYS A 271 1.83 -14.49 25.56
C LYS A 271 0.30 -14.52 25.54
N LYS A 272 -0.35 -14.13 26.65
CA LYS A 272 -1.82 -14.05 26.72
C LYS A 272 -2.38 -12.99 25.77
N CYS A 273 -1.72 -11.82 25.67
CA CYS A 273 -2.20 -10.72 24.84
C CYS A 273 -1.90 -10.90 23.35
N THR A 274 -0.72 -11.43 23.02
CA THR A 274 -0.22 -11.48 21.64
C THR A 274 -0.28 -12.87 21.00
N GLY A 275 -0.50 -13.93 21.78
CA GLY A 275 -0.38 -15.33 21.35
C GLY A 275 1.07 -15.83 21.23
N HIS A 276 2.06 -14.95 21.34
CA HIS A 276 3.47 -15.23 21.10
C HIS A 276 4.35 -14.94 22.31
N THR A 277 5.57 -15.49 22.29
CA THR A 277 6.59 -15.16 23.28
C THR A 277 7.29 -13.83 22.96
N ILE A 278 7.91 -13.21 23.97
CA ILE A 278 8.74 -12.01 23.77
C ILE A 278 9.92 -12.28 22.82
N ILE A 279 10.49 -13.50 22.86
CA ILE A 279 11.60 -13.90 21.98
C ILE A 279 11.14 -13.97 20.53
N GLU A 280 9.98 -14.56 20.24
CA GLU A 280 9.40 -14.60 18.90
C GLU A 280 9.14 -13.18 18.39
N PHE A 281 8.58 -12.31 19.22
CA PHE A 281 8.37 -10.90 18.87
C PHE A 281 9.68 -10.16 18.59
N LYS A 282 10.71 -10.30 19.43
CA LYS A 282 12.04 -9.71 19.18
C LYS A 282 12.62 -10.18 17.86
N ASN A 283 12.50 -11.47 17.54
CA ASN A 283 12.98 -12.02 16.28
C ASN A 283 12.21 -11.46 15.08
N ALA A 284 10.90 -11.32 15.18
CA ALA A 284 10.06 -10.72 14.15
C ALA A 284 10.47 -9.27 13.85
N VAL A 285 10.69 -8.45 14.90
CA VAL A 285 11.18 -7.05 14.77
C VAL A 285 12.53 -7.00 14.06
N LYS A 286 13.46 -7.89 14.42
CA LYS A 286 14.78 -7.97 13.78
C LYS A 286 14.71 -8.38 12.31
N VAL A 287 13.83 -9.34 11.98
CA VAL A 287 13.63 -9.80 10.60
C VAL A 287 13.00 -8.70 9.74
N GLU A 288 12.03 -7.95 10.28
CA GLU A 288 11.41 -6.83 9.56
C GLU A 288 12.45 -5.73 9.25
N LEU A 289 13.29 -5.35 10.23
CA LEU A 289 14.39 -4.42 10.00
C LEU A 289 15.37 -4.96 8.95
N ALA A 290 15.73 -6.25 9.03
CA ALA A 290 16.64 -6.87 8.08
C ALA A 290 16.08 -6.84 6.65
N GLY A 291 14.77 -7.08 6.47
CA GLY A 291 14.11 -6.99 5.16
C GLY A 291 14.28 -5.62 4.51
N ARG A 292 14.09 -4.56 5.28
CA ARG A 292 14.33 -3.18 4.81
C ARG A 292 15.80 -2.94 4.41
N LEU A 293 16.75 -3.46 5.19
CA LEU A 293 18.18 -3.29 4.91
C LEU A 293 18.65 -4.11 3.70
N VAL A 294 18.08 -5.30 3.48
CA VAL A 294 18.43 -6.16 2.34
C VAL A 294 18.09 -5.48 1.00
N HIS A 295 16.98 -4.77 0.91
CA HIS A 295 16.56 -4.08 -0.32
C HIS A 295 17.18 -2.69 -0.49
N ASN A 296 17.44 -1.97 0.61
CA ASN A 296 17.80 -0.55 0.56
C ASN A 296 19.29 -0.29 0.82
N SER A 297 20.15 -1.32 0.85
CA SER A 297 21.57 -1.13 1.11
C SER A 297 22.45 -2.16 0.39
N ASP A 298 23.67 -1.75 0.11
CA ASP A 298 24.76 -2.63 -0.37
C ASP A 298 25.49 -3.36 0.77
N PHE A 299 24.85 -3.43 1.95
CA PHE A 299 25.47 -4.07 3.12
C PHE A 299 25.67 -5.57 2.92
N THR A 300 26.79 -6.08 3.45
CA THR A 300 27.03 -7.52 3.54
C THR A 300 26.03 -8.14 4.53
N LEU A 301 25.84 -9.44 4.40
CA LEU A 301 24.96 -10.20 5.29
C LEU A 301 25.38 -10.10 6.76
N GLU A 302 26.69 -10.12 7.00
CA GLU A 302 27.29 -9.96 8.34
C GLU A 302 26.98 -8.59 8.92
N LYS A 303 27.05 -7.54 8.09
CA LYS A 303 26.73 -6.18 8.51
C LYS A 303 25.25 -6.03 8.85
N ILE A 304 24.36 -6.58 8.02
CA ILE A 304 22.91 -6.59 8.28
C ILE A 304 22.60 -7.36 9.58
N ALA A 305 23.16 -8.56 9.75
CA ALA A 305 22.98 -9.34 10.97
C ALA A 305 23.38 -8.55 12.22
N SER A 306 24.54 -7.88 12.17
CA SER A 306 25.02 -7.05 13.27
C SER A 306 24.10 -5.85 13.56
N LEU A 307 23.66 -5.12 12.53
CA LEU A 307 22.76 -3.97 12.68
C LEU A 307 21.39 -4.37 13.24
N CYS A 308 20.92 -5.57 12.93
CA CYS A 308 19.66 -6.12 13.45
C CYS A 308 19.82 -6.81 14.81
N GLY A 309 21.02 -6.81 15.41
CA GLY A 309 21.28 -7.39 16.72
C GLY A 309 21.21 -8.92 16.76
N PHE A 310 21.55 -9.59 15.65
CA PHE A 310 21.78 -11.04 15.65
C PHE A 310 23.21 -11.37 16.07
N GLU A 311 23.37 -12.44 16.83
CA GLU A 311 24.68 -12.89 17.34
C GLU A 311 25.64 -13.32 16.22
N SER A 312 25.12 -13.83 15.11
CA SER A 312 25.90 -14.26 13.96
C SER A 312 25.05 -14.29 12.69
N ALA A 313 25.71 -14.24 11.51
CA ALA A 313 25.04 -14.39 10.22
C ALA A 313 24.37 -15.76 10.06
N ARG A 314 24.91 -16.84 10.72
CA ARG A 314 24.29 -18.16 10.73
C ARG A 314 22.98 -18.15 11.52
N HIS A 315 22.93 -17.51 12.69
CA HIS A 315 21.71 -17.33 13.49
C HIS A 315 20.70 -16.50 12.71
N PHE A 316 21.14 -15.42 12.09
CA PHE A 316 20.29 -14.59 11.24
C PHE A 316 19.65 -15.38 10.10
N ARG A 317 20.42 -16.13 9.29
CA ARG A 317 19.88 -16.95 8.19
C ARG A 317 18.81 -17.93 8.66
N ARG A 318 19.05 -18.61 9.80
CA ARG A 318 18.09 -19.56 10.36
C ARG A 318 16.76 -18.89 10.74
N ILE A 319 16.82 -17.76 11.49
CA ILE A 319 15.63 -17.02 11.91
C ILE A 319 14.92 -16.41 10.71
N TRP A 320 15.67 -15.87 9.73
CA TRP A 320 15.13 -15.35 8.49
C TRP A 320 14.29 -16.39 7.75
N THR A 321 14.87 -17.55 7.45
CA THR A 321 14.18 -18.61 6.71
C THR A 321 12.95 -19.12 7.46
N GLN A 322 13.02 -19.18 8.79
CA GLN A 322 11.88 -19.57 9.63
C GLN A 322 10.72 -18.58 9.54
N HIS A 323 10.99 -17.27 9.47
CA HIS A 323 9.96 -16.24 9.41
C HIS A 323 9.48 -15.95 7.98
N MET A 324 10.39 -15.89 7.02
CA MET A 324 10.09 -15.46 5.65
C MET A 324 9.78 -16.61 4.69
N GLY A 325 10.03 -17.87 5.08
CA GLY A 325 9.82 -19.05 4.23
C GLY A 325 10.74 -19.12 2.99
N THR A 326 11.65 -18.16 2.82
CA THR A 326 12.55 -18.04 1.67
C THR A 326 13.97 -17.69 2.10
N THR A 327 14.95 -17.90 1.21
CA THR A 327 16.33 -17.54 1.51
C THR A 327 16.58 -16.04 1.30
N LEU A 328 17.58 -15.50 1.99
CA LEU A 328 17.99 -14.08 1.83
C LEU A 328 18.44 -13.76 0.40
N SER A 329 19.10 -14.69 -0.27
CA SER A 329 19.55 -14.51 -1.67
C SER A 329 18.36 -14.43 -2.64
N SER A 330 17.35 -15.28 -2.46
CA SER A 330 16.12 -15.23 -3.24
C SER A 330 15.35 -13.93 -3.00
N TYR A 331 15.27 -13.49 -1.74
CA TYR A 331 14.60 -12.26 -1.35
C TYR A 331 15.29 -10.99 -1.89
N ARG A 332 16.64 -10.95 -1.95
CA ARG A 332 17.40 -9.83 -2.50
C ARG A 332 17.19 -9.64 -4.01
N ASN A 333 16.90 -10.73 -4.73
CA ASN A 333 16.74 -10.75 -6.18
C ASN A 333 15.27 -10.60 -6.64
N SER A 334 14.32 -10.56 -5.71
CA SER A 334 12.89 -10.33 -5.97
C SER A 334 12.53 -8.85 -5.96
#